data_7413f861d2ff485793bc82887ed96efa
#
_entry.id   7413f861d2ff485793bc82887ed96efa
#
_cell.length_a   1.000
_cell.length_b   1.000
_cell.length_c   1.000
_cell.angle_alpha   90.00
_cell.angle_beta   90.00
_cell.angle_gamma   90.00
#
_symmetry.space_group_name_H-M   'P 1'
#
loop_
_entity.id
_entity.type
_entity.pdbx_description
1 polymer ?
#
loop_
_entity_poly.entity_id
_entity_poly.type
_entity_poly.pdbx_seq_one_letter_code
_entity_poly.pdbx_strand_id
1 'polypeptide(L)'
;MHDLVHIQNNISVKEYRGQRVVTLKDVDMVHERPEGTARRNFNSNRNRFIDGEDYFVVSADEIRTSRMFPISDNDFTNKILLTEQGYLMLVKSFTDDLAWTVQRQLVNGYFKTRRLVNEELSPETQLILKLAQSIANKELEDKERDRQIALANETAKKAVETTE
;
A
#
# COMPACT_ATOMS: atom_id res chain seq x y z
N MET A 1 11.23 -22.65 10.20
CA MET A 1 11.12 -22.11 8.85
C MET A 1 9.83 -22.64 8.26
N HIS A 2 8.73 -21.96 8.46
CA HIS A 2 7.46 -22.32 7.84
C HIS A 2 7.12 -21.24 6.81
N ASP A 3 7.24 -21.67 5.65
CA ASP A 3 6.90 -21.30 4.31
C ASP A 3 5.94 -20.12 4.10
N LEU A 4 6.53 -18.97 3.83
CA LEU A 4 5.93 -17.90 3.00
C LEU A 4 5.74 -18.36 1.52
N VAL A 5 6.05 -19.63 1.24
CA VAL A 5 6.22 -20.19 -0.13
C VAL A 5 4.89 -20.47 -0.81
N HIS A 6 3.80 -20.67 -0.08
CA HIS A 6 2.55 -21.12 -0.72
C HIS A 6 1.71 -20.01 -1.37
N ILE A 7 1.91 -18.76 -1.02
CA ILE A 7 1.16 -17.64 -1.66
C ILE A 7 1.79 -17.24 -3.01
N GLN A 8 3.08 -17.50 -3.20
CA GLN A 8 3.80 -17.06 -4.42
C GLN A 8 3.57 -17.91 -5.66
N ASN A 9 3.04 -19.13 -5.54
CA ASN A 9 3.03 -20.06 -6.67
C ASN A 9 1.83 -19.96 -7.62
N ASN A 10 0.82 -19.15 -7.34
CA ASN A 10 -0.40 -19.08 -8.16
C ASN A 10 -0.85 -17.70 -8.64
N ILE A 11 -0.17 -16.62 -8.23
CA ILE A 11 -0.53 -15.28 -8.67
C ILE A 11 0.59 -14.70 -9.54
N SER A 12 0.26 -14.33 -10.78
CA SER A 12 1.18 -13.52 -11.59
C SER A 12 1.36 -12.15 -10.93
N VAL A 13 2.62 -11.73 -10.76
CA VAL A 13 2.93 -10.39 -10.23
C VAL A 13 2.37 -9.34 -11.18
N LYS A 14 1.54 -8.47 -10.64
CA LYS A 14 0.96 -7.32 -11.34
C LYS A 14 1.45 -6.05 -10.66
N GLU A 15 1.80 -5.05 -11.45
CA GLU A 15 2.22 -3.75 -10.94
C GLU A 15 1.37 -2.65 -11.57
N TYR A 16 0.99 -1.68 -10.75
CA TYR A 16 0.29 -0.48 -11.19
C TYR A 16 0.83 0.72 -10.41
N ARG A 17 1.24 1.76 -11.13
CA ARG A 17 1.84 2.99 -10.56
C ARG A 17 3.03 2.70 -9.61
N GLY A 18 3.85 1.72 -9.95
CA GLY A 18 5.03 1.34 -9.15
C GLY A 18 4.73 0.56 -7.88
N GLN A 19 3.50 0.10 -7.70
CA GLN A 19 3.08 -0.73 -6.57
C GLN A 19 2.61 -2.10 -7.05
N ARG A 20 2.90 -3.13 -6.28
CA ARG A 20 2.32 -4.46 -6.50
C ARG A 20 0.83 -4.43 -6.17
N VAL A 21 0.04 -5.02 -7.07
CA VAL A 21 -1.41 -5.08 -6.93
C VAL A 21 -1.93 -6.48 -7.22
N VAL A 22 -3.10 -6.79 -6.68
CA VAL A 22 -3.84 -8.02 -6.94
C VAL A 22 -5.26 -7.70 -7.38
N THR A 23 -5.85 -8.54 -8.22
CA THR A 23 -7.27 -8.42 -8.57
C THR A 23 -8.14 -9.10 -7.54
N LEU A 24 -9.42 -8.74 -7.46
CA LEU A 24 -10.38 -9.43 -6.59
C LEU A 24 -10.53 -10.92 -6.96
N LYS A 25 -10.32 -11.26 -8.24
CA LYS A 25 -10.31 -12.66 -8.69
C LYS A 25 -9.09 -13.43 -8.18
N ASP A 26 -7.92 -12.79 -8.14
CA ASP A 26 -6.72 -13.40 -7.55
C ASP A 26 -6.94 -13.70 -6.07
N VAL A 27 -7.62 -12.80 -5.35
CA VAL A 27 -7.95 -13.00 -3.93
C VAL A 27 -8.88 -14.20 -3.75
N ASP A 28 -9.97 -14.30 -4.54
CA ASP A 28 -10.86 -15.47 -4.48
C ASP A 28 -10.10 -16.77 -4.73
N MET A 29 -9.21 -16.79 -5.72
CA MET A 29 -8.42 -17.96 -6.10
C MET A 29 -7.46 -18.39 -4.98
N VAL A 30 -6.73 -17.44 -4.39
CA VAL A 30 -5.74 -17.73 -3.32
C VAL A 30 -6.40 -18.22 -2.05
N HIS A 31 -7.54 -17.67 -1.73
CA HIS A 31 -8.32 -18.04 -0.54
C HIS A 31 -9.31 -19.18 -0.79
N GLU A 32 -9.21 -19.84 -1.97
CA GLU A 32 -10.09 -20.94 -2.36
C GLU A 32 -11.58 -20.61 -2.18
N ARG A 33 -11.95 -19.35 -2.48
CA ARG A 33 -13.30 -18.86 -2.34
C ARG A 33 -14.07 -18.93 -3.66
N PRO A 34 -15.40 -19.10 -3.60
CA PRO A 34 -16.23 -18.98 -4.80
C PRO A 34 -16.03 -17.62 -5.48
N GLU A 35 -15.94 -17.62 -6.80
CA GLU A 35 -15.75 -16.40 -7.60
C GLU A 35 -16.79 -15.32 -7.23
N GLY A 36 -16.31 -14.10 -7.06
CA GLY A 36 -17.12 -12.95 -6.68
C GLY A 36 -17.26 -12.74 -5.18
N THR A 37 -16.69 -13.59 -4.34
CA THR A 37 -16.72 -13.43 -2.87
C THR A 37 -15.95 -12.19 -2.43
N ALA A 38 -14.71 -12.02 -2.94
CA ALA A 38 -13.90 -10.83 -2.67
C ALA A 38 -14.61 -9.56 -3.15
N ARG A 39 -15.27 -9.61 -4.31
CA ARG A 39 -16.04 -8.47 -4.84
C ARG A 39 -17.21 -8.10 -3.93
N ARG A 40 -17.97 -9.06 -3.46
CA ARG A 40 -19.08 -8.80 -2.51
C ARG A 40 -18.56 -8.18 -1.22
N ASN A 41 -17.49 -8.75 -0.65
CA ASN A 41 -16.87 -8.24 0.57
C ASN A 41 -16.31 -6.82 0.39
N PHE A 42 -15.62 -6.56 -0.70
CA PHE A 42 -15.14 -5.23 -1.04
C PHE A 42 -16.30 -4.23 -1.12
N ASN A 43 -17.34 -4.54 -1.90
CA ASN A 43 -18.49 -3.66 -2.07
C ASN A 43 -19.24 -3.39 -0.77
N SER A 44 -19.41 -4.40 0.09
CA SER A 44 -20.05 -4.26 1.39
C SER A 44 -19.27 -3.40 2.37
N ASN A 45 -17.96 -3.30 2.20
CA ASN A 45 -17.07 -2.54 3.07
C ASN A 45 -16.39 -1.37 2.36
N ARG A 46 -16.87 -0.98 1.17
CA ARG A 46 -16.19 0.01 0.31
C ARG A 46 -15.91 1.34 1.00
N ASN A 47 -16.78 1.76 1.90
CA ASN A 47 -16.59 2.98 2.69
C ASN A 47 -15.43 2.97 3.66
N ARG A 48 -14.77 1.82 3.85
CA ARG A 48 -13.59 1.63 4.69
C ARG A 48 -12.29 1.59 3.88
N PHE A 49 -12.38 1.61 2.55
CA PHE A 49 -11.24 1.58 1.64
C PHE A 49 -11.01 2.97 1.06
N ILE A 50 -9.74 3.37 0.98
CA ILE A 50 -9.32 4.66 0.45
C ILE A 50 -8.88 4.48 -1.00
N ASP A 51 -9.52 5.21 -1.93
CA ASP A 51 -9.14 5.21 -3.34
C ASP A 51 -7.76 5.84 -3.51
N GLY A 52 -6.91 5.19 -4.29
CA GLY A 52 -5.53 5.60 -4.50
C GLY A 52 -4.53 5.08 -3.46
N GLU A 53 -4.99 4.58 -2.30
CA GLU A 53 -4.16 3.98 -1.25
C GLU A 53 -4.42 2.47 -1.12
N ASP A 54 -5.66 2.08 -0.87
CA ASP A 54 -6.04 0.68 -0.69
C ASP A 54 -6.38 0.01 -2.01
N TYR A 55 -6.91 0.75 -2.96
CA TYR A 55 -7.30 0.23 -4.27
C TYR A 55 -7.23 1.28 -5.37
N PHE A 56 -7.19 0.79 -6.61
CA PHE A 56 -7.32 1.58 -7.82
C PHE A 56 -8.47 1.05 -8.66
N VAL A 57 -9.19 1.96 -9.30
CA VAL A 57 -10.18 1.63 -10.33
C VAL A 57 -9.54 1.86 -11.68
N VAL A 58 -9.30 0.80 -12.45
CA VAL A 58 -8.58 0.86 -13.72
C VAL A 58 -9.51 0.42 -14.84
N SER A 59 -9.54 1.18 -15.93
CA SER A 59 -10.37 0.83 -17.09
C SER A 59 -9.83 -0.39 -17.82
N ALA A 60 -10.72 -1.10 -18.53
CA ALA A 60 -10.33 -2.23 -19.36
C ALA A 60 -9.32 -1.80 -20.46
N ASP A 61 -9.47 -0.60 -21.01
CA ASP A 61 -8.58 -0.08 -22.06
C ASP A 61 -7.18 0.22 -21.52
N GLU A 62 -7.08 0.75 -20.32
CA GLU A 62 -5.80 0.99 -19.66
C GLU A 62 -5.07 -0.32 -19.37
N ILE A 63 -5.78 -1.37 -18.93
CA ILE A 63 -5.22 -2.70 -18.71
C ILE A 63 -4.70 -3.31 -19.99
N ARG A 64 -5.44 -3.19 -21.11
CA ARG A 64 -5.00 -3.68 -22.43
C ARG A 64 -3.78 -2.93 -22.93
N THR A 65 -3.78 -1.61 -22.83
CA THR A 65 -2.68 -0.76 -23.29
C THR A 65 -1.41 -1.03 -22.51
N SER A 66 -1.52 -1.19 -21.20
CA SER A 66 -0.37 -1.49 -20.32
C SER A 66 0.06 -2.96 -20.34
N ARG A 67 -0.73 -3.84 -20.95
CA ARG A 67 -0.53 -5.30 -20.96
C ARG A 67 -0.30 -5.88 -19.54
N MET A 68 -0.95 -5.31 -18.57
CA MET A 68 -0.77 -5.66 -17.16
C MET A 68 -1.16 -7.11 -16.87
N PHE A 69 -2.28 -7.56 -17.42
CA PHE A 69 -2.74 -8.95 -17.41
C PHE A 69 -3.76 -9.20 -18.53
N PRO A 70 -3.97 -10.48 -18.93
CA PRO A 70 -4.93 -10.81 -19.96
C PRO A 70 -6.35 -10.39 -19.57
N ILE A 71 -7.04 -9.72 -20.50
CA ILE A 71 -8.44 -9.34 -20.38
C ILE A 71 -9.12 -9.60 -21.72
N SER A 72 -10.37 -10.07 -21.68
CA SER A 72 -11.14 -10.33 -22.89
C SER A 72 -11.38 -9.05 -23.70
N ASP A 73 -11.33 -9.14 -25.03
CA ASP A 73 -11.59 -7.99 -25.92
C ASP A 73 -12.99 -7.41 -25.72
N ASN A 74 -13.95 -8.24 -25.30
CA ASN A 74 -15.33 -7.85 -25.04
C ASN A 74 -15.57 -7.39 -23.59
N ASP A 75 -14.55 -7.32 -22.75
CA ASP A 75 -14.69 -6.87 -21.37
C ASP A 75 -14.36 -5.37 -21.25
N PHE A 76 -15.38 -4.55 -21.15
CA PHE A 76 -15.28 -3.09 -21.01
C PHE A 76 -15.47 -2.62 -19.55
N THR A 77 -15.50 -3.56 -18.59
CA THR A 77 -15.73 -3.20 -17.20
C THR A 77 -14.46 -2.74 -16.50
N ASN A 78 -14.59 -1.73 -15.66
CA ASN A 78 -13.50 -1.30 -14.81
C ASN A 78 -13.13 -2.42 -13.82
N LYS A 79 -11.81 -2.57 -13.59
CA LYS A 79 -11.27 -3.54 -12.65
C LYS A 79 -10.82 -2.84 -11.39
N ILE A 80 -11.02 -3.49 -10.27
CA ILE A 80 -10.49 -3.06 -8.98
C ILE A 80 -9.19 -3.81 -8.77
N LEU A 81 -8.12 -3.05 -8.57
CA LEU A 81 -6.80 -3.54 -8.21
C LEU A 81 -6.56 -3.15 -6.76
N LEU A 82 -6.34 -4.13 -5.90
CA LEU A 82 -6.01 -3.91 -4.50
C LEU A 82 -4.51 -3.76 -4.34
N THR A 83 -4.08 -2.78 -3.59
CA THR A 83 -2.72 -2.69 -3.07
C THR A 83 -2.50 -3.75 -1.98
N GLU A 84 -1.28 -3.88 -1.47
CA GLU A 84 -0.99 -4.73 -0.32
C GLU A 84 -1.87 -4.36 0.87
N GLN A 85 -1.99 -3.07 1.17
CA GLN A 85 -2.84 -2.56 2.26
C GLN A 85 -4.31 -2.90 2.03
N GLY A 86 -4.82 -2.68 0.81
CA GLY A 86 -6.20 -3.02 0.47
C GLY A 86 -6.49 -4.53 0.54
N TYR A 87 -5.52 -5.37 0.12
CA TYR A 87 -5.62 -6.81 0.29
C TYR A 87 -5.73 -7.20 1.77
N LEU A 88 -4.88 -6.67 2.64
CA LEU A 88 -4.89 -6.95 4.07
C LEU A 88 -6.20 -6.50 4.74
N MET A 89 -6.72 -5.35 4.33
CA MET A 89 -8.03 -4.86 4.80
C MET A 89 -9.18 -5.77 4.38
N LEU A 90 -9.14 -6.30 3.15
CA LEU A 90 -10.16 -7.20 2.64
C LEU A 90 -10.13 -8.56 3.36
N VAL A 91 -8.94 -9.14 3.51
CA VAL A 91 -8.72 -10.45 4.12
C VAL A 91 -9.12 -10.46 5.61
N LYS A 92 -9.11 -9.31 6.27
CA LYS A 92 -9.61 -9.18 7.64
C LYS A 92 -11.04 -9.72 7.82
N SER A 93 -11.87 -9.65 6.78
CA SER A 93 -13.25 -10.16 6.80
C SER A 93 -13.35 -11.66 6.50
N PHE A 94 -12.25 -12.31 6.15
CA PHE A 94 -12.23 -13.73 5.84
C PHE A 94 -12.00 -14.55 7.11
N THR A 95 -12.55 -15.75 7.12
CA THR A 95 -12.48 -16.68 8.27
C THR A 95 -11.76 -17.97 7.95
N ASP A 96 -11.11 -18.07 6.77
CA ASP A 96 -10.32 -19.23 6.38
C ASP A 96 -8.95 -19.25 7.06
N ASP A 97 -8.32 -20.43 7.06
CA ASP A 97 -7.03 -20.66 7.73
C ASP A 97 -5.91 -19.78 7.16
N LEU A 98 -5.96 -19.50 5.85
CA LEU A 98 -5.00 -18.61 5.21
C LEU A 98 -5.14 -17.17 5.73
N ALA A 99 -6.37 -16.67 5.87
CA ALA A 99 -6.62 -15.35 6.45
C ALA A 99 -6.09 -15.25 7.89
N TRP A 100 -6.30 -16.27 8.71
CA TRP A 100 -5.74 -16.34 10.05
C TRP A 100 -4.21 -16.39 10.06
N THR A 101 -3.61 -17.09 9.10
CA THR A 101 -2.15 -17.16 8.95
C THR A 101 -1.57 -15.80 8.57
N VAL A 102 -2.17 -15.10 7.61
CA VAL A 102 -1.78 -13.73 7.21
C VAL A 102 -1.89 -12.77 8.39
N GLN A 103 -3.00 -12.77 9.12
CA GLN A 103 -3.19 -11.94 10.30
C GLN A 103 -2.12 -12.22 11.37
N ARG A 104 -1.83 -13.48 11.63
CA ARG A 104 -0.79 -13.89 12.60
C ARG A 104 0.60 -13.43 12.18
N GLN A 105 0.93 -13.52 10.90
CA GLN A 105 2.21 -13.04 10.36
C GLN A 105 2.37 -11.53 10.50
N LEU A 106 1.32 -10.75 10.23
CA LEU A 106 1.32 -9.30 10.42
C LEU A 106 1.57 -8.93 11.89
N VAL A 107 0.82 -9.54 12.80
CA VAL A 107 0.97 -9.31 14.25
C VAL A 107 2.39 -9.67 14.70
N ASN A 108 2.87 -10.86 14.31
CA ASN A 108 4.22 -11.30 14.66
C ASN A 108 5.30 -10.40 14.06
N GLY A 109 5.15 -9.97 12.80
CA GLY A 109 6.05 -9.05 12.14
C GLY A 109 6.15 -7.72 12.89
N TYR A 110 5.01 -7.11 13.21
CA TYR A 110 4.96 -5.85 13.96
C TYR A 110 5.63 -5.94 15.33
N PHE A 111 5.29 -6.96 16.11
CA PHE A 111 5.85 -7.11 17.46
C PHE A 111 7.30 -7.60 17.45
N LYS A 112 7.70 -8.42 16.46
CA LYS A 112 9.09 -8.86 16.30
C LYS A 112 10.00 -7.68 15.94
N THR A 113 9.60 -6.86 14.98
CA THR A 113 10.37 -5.67 14.60
C THR A 113 10.56 -4.72 15.78
N ARG A 114 9.53 -4.54 16.61
CA ARG A 114 9.63 -3.71 17.82
C ARG A 114 10.62 -4.29 18.84
N ARG A 115 10.71 -5.63 18.97
CA ARG A 115 11.70 -6.28 19.85
C ARG A 115 13.12 -6.13 19.30
N LEU A 116 13.32 -6.39 18.00
CA LEU A 116 14.64 -6.26 17.37
C LEU A 116 15.22 -4.85 17.51
N VAL A 117 14.39 -3.82 17.40
CA VAL A 117 14.82 -2.43 17.61
C VAL A 117 15.18 -2.14 19.09
N ASN A 118 14.56 -2.82 20.04
CA ASN A 118 14.74 -2.52 21.45
C ASN A 118 15.71 -3.45 22.20
N GLU A 119 15.89 -4.69 21.76
CA GLU A 119 16.58 -5.72 22.54
C GLU A 119 17.81 -6.37 21.88
N GLU A 120 17.92 -6.36 20.55
CA GLU A 120 18.98 -7.11 19.84
C GLU A 120 20.04 -6.23 19.15
N LEU A 121 19.89 -4.92 19.18
CA LEU A 121 20.87 -4.04 18.56
C LEU A 121 21.97 -3.68 19.58
N SER A 122 23.23 -3.83 19.15
CA SER A 122 24.34 -3.35 19.95
C SER A 122 24.18 -1.84 20.26
N PRO A 123 24.76 -1.34 21.37
CA PRO A 123 24.71 0.08 21.70
C PRO A 123 25.17 0.99 20.56
N GLU A 124 26.18 0.55 19.79
CA GLU A 124 26.69 1.28 18.61
C GLU A 124 25.63 1.35 17.50
N THR A 125 24.95 0.24 17.22
CA THR A 125 23.88 0.20 16.20
C THR A 125 22.67 1.03 16.61
N GLN A 126 22.32 1.03 17.89
CA GLN A 126 21.25 1.91 18.42
C GLN A 126 21.63 3.39 18.27
N LEU A 127 22.89 3.74 18.50
CA LEU A 127 23.40 5.10 18.31
C LEU A 127 23.34 5.53 16.83
N ILE A 128 23.75 4.66 15.90
CA ILE A 128 23.67 4.90 14.47
C ILE A 128 22.23 5.13 14.02
N LEU A 129 21.29 4.32 14.49
CA LEU A 129 19.86 4.49 14.19
C LEU A 129 19.30 5.82 14.72
N LYS A 130 19.67 6.20 15.95
CA LYS A 130 19.27 7.50 16.52
C LYS A 130 19.85 8.67 15.74
N LEU A 131 21.11 8.58 15.32
CA LEU A 131 21.75 9.57 14.47
C LEU A 131 21.06 9.68 13.11
N ALA A 132 20.76 8.55 12.45
CA ALA A 132 20.05 8.54 11.17
C ALA A 132 18.65 9.16 11.29
N GLN A 133 17.90 8.87 12.34
CA GLN A 133 16.61 9.49 12.62
C GLN A 133 16.73 11.00 12.86
N SER A 134 17.75 11.43 13.59
CA SER A 134 18.00 12.85 13.85
C SER A 134 18.32 13.60 12.56
N ILE A 135 19.12 13.01 11.67
CA ILE A 135 19.44 13.59 10.36
C ILE A 135 18.18 13.70 9.50
N ALA A 136 17.39 12.63 9.42
CA ALA A 136 16.13 12.62 8.64
C ALA A 136 15.14 13.66 9.15
N ASN A 137 14.99 13.81 10.46
CA ASN A 137 14.12 14.84 11.04
C ASN A 137 14.61 16.25 10.71
N LYS A 138 15.92 16.47 10.77
CA LYS A 138 16.50 17.78 10.43
C LYS A 138 16.30 18.12 8.95
N GLU A 139 16.46 17.15 8.06
CA GLU A 139 16.17 17.34 6.63
C GLU A 139 14.69 17.69 6.36
N LEU A 140 13.76 17.08 7.13
CA LEU A 140 12.34 17.42 7.04
C LEU A 140 12.04 18.82 7.54
N GLU A 141 12.65 19.22 8.66
CA GLU A 141 12.52 20.57 9.21
C GLU A 141 13.08 21.63 8.26
N ASP A 142 14.24 21.35 7.64
CA ASP A 142 14.86 22.27 6.67
C ASP A 142 13.97 22.41 5.42
N LYS A 143 13.43 21.33 4.88
CA LYS A 143 12.47 21.37 3.77
C LYS A 143 11.20 22.15 4.10
N GLU A 144 10.69 22.00 5.31
CA GLU A 144 9.50 22.74 5.75
C GLU A 144 9.82 24.22 5.91
N ARG A 145 10.98 24.57 6.45
CA ARG A 145 11.47 25.93 6.56
C ARG A 145 11.62 26.60 5.19
N ASP A 146 12.24 25.90 4.23
CA ASP A 146 12.40 26.38 2.86
C ASP A 146 11.04 26.65 2.19
N ARG A 147 10.08 25.76 2.43
CA ARG A 147 8.70 25.92 1.94
C ARG A 147 8.01 27.15 2.54
N GLN A 148 8.19 27.38 3.84
CA GLN A 148 7.64 28.57 4.53
C GLN A 148 8.29 29.86 4.02
N ILE A 149 9.60 29.87 3.79
CA ILE A 149 10.32 31.02 3.20
C ILE A 149 9.80 31.29 1.78
N ALA A 150 9.62 30.27 0.96
CA ALA A 150 9.09 30.43 -0.39
C ALA A 150 7.68 31.04 -0.39
N LEU A 151 6.80 30.56 0.50
CA LEU A 151 5.44 31.10 0.68
C LEU A 151 5.46 32.55 1.17
N ALA A 152 6.32 32.89 2.13
CA ALA A 152 6.46 34.24 2.64
C ALA A 152 6.94 35.22 1.55
N ASN A 153 7.90 34.79 0.73
CA ASN A 153 8.41 35.60 -0.39
C ASN A 153 7.33 35.80 -1.48
N GLU A 154 6.52 34.78 -1.77
CA GLU A 154 5.41 34.89 -2.71
C GLU A 154 4.32 35.86 -2.21
N THR A 155 3.97 35.77 -0.94
CA THR A 155 2.99 36.70 -0.32
C THR A 155 3.50 38.12 -0.27
N ALA A 156 4.77 38.34 0.05
CA ALA A 156 5.39 39.65 0.04
C ALA A 156 5.39 40.26 -1.38
N LYS A 157 5.70 39.48 -2.40
CA LYS A 157 5.68 39.91 -3.80
C LYS A 157 4.28 40.36 -4.24
N LYS A 158 3.25 39.56 -3.91
CA LYS A 158 1.85 39.92 -4.19
C LYS A 158 1.39 41.20 -3.48
N ALA A 159 1.84 41.43 -2.28
CA ALA A 159 1.51 42.63 -1.51
C ALA A 159 2.11 43.90 -2.16
N VAL A 160 3.30 43.83 -2.70
CA VAL A 160 3.94 44.94 -3.43
C VAL A 160 3.22 45.25 -4.74
N GLU A 161 2.84 44.23 -5.50
CA GLU A 161 2.12 44.36 -6.79
C GLU A 161 0.70 44.96 -6.63
N THR A 162 0.11 44.88 -5.42
CA THR A 162 -1.25 45.41 -5.15
C THR A 162 -1.24 46.90 -4.68
N THR A 163 -0.05 47.45 -4.45
CA THR A 163 0.10 48.82 -3.89
C THR A 163 0.52 49.87 -4.94
N GLU A 164 0.71 49.46 -6.19
CA GLU A 164 0.86 50.33 -7.38
C GLU A 164 -0.50 50.49 -8.12
#